data_af620e7286fb68a65a6ea3417763d83f
#
_entry.id   af620e7286fb68a65a6ea3417763d83f
#
_cell.length_a   1.000
_cell.length_b   1.000
_cell.length_c   1.000
_cell.angle_alpha   90.00
_cell.angle_beta   90.00
_cell.angle_gamma   90.00
#
_symmetry.space_group_name_H-M   'P 1'
#
loop_
_entity.id
_entity.type
_entity.pdbx_description
1 polymer ?
#
loop_
_entity_poly.entity_id
_entity_poly.type
_entity_poly.pdbx_seq_one_letter_code
_entity_poly.pdbx_strand_id
1 'polypeptide(L)'
;MITIQQYCQQALAIWFERLIPALFPFIFLANLFAEYIPSIRHRRILVPITILSGWLFGLPVGAKMIADLTEHHVISADRGQRLLAICNMISPAYVFGVVLPNYEIHRKTTFHMLFLFYFTPLLCSVLQEFLQFLFAYCKKTTASVKNMKSILSTGGNSQRLRIESEGIGTLLQEACPLSVPFSKALDHAVTNALKGIGKIGGWMIISSAIAGILSLFLPRGISSACFPILEISSGLWITERSLHSVLLYVTFGGISCFMQTKSFIDHSGLSCAKYLFSKILQVIILTLLFYGKALP
;
A
#
# COMPACT_ATOMS: atom_id res chain seq x y z
N MET A 1 -24.69 18.86 17.70
CA MET A 1 -23.25 18.85 17.56
C MET A 1 -22.78 17.44 17.92
N ILE A 2 -22.11 16.74 17.01
CA ILE A 2 -21.57 15.39 17.31
C ILE A 2 -20.39 15.57 18.25
N THR A 3 -20.39 14.86 19.37
CA THR A 3 -19.30 14.93 20.37
C THR A 3 -18.11 14.08 19.95
N ILE A 4 -16.89 14.36 20.43
CA ILE A 4 -15.69 13.53 20.18
C ILE A 4 -15.96 12.07 20.56
N GLN A 5 -16.66 11.86 21.69
CA GLN A 5 -17.06 10.52 22.12
C GLN A 5 -17.92 9.78 21.09
N GLN A 6 -18.85 10.48 20.43
CA GLN A 6 -19.68 9.88 19.38
C GLN A 6 -18.88 9.48 18.14
N TYR A 7 -17.86 10.27 17.74
CA TYR A 7 -16.93 9.87 16.68
C TYR A 7 -16.18 8.58 17.03
N CYS A 8 -15.67 8.46 18.27
CA CYS A 8 -14.99 7.26 18.74
C CYS A 8 -15.93 6.05 18.83
N GLN A 9 -17.15 6.23 19.35
CA GLN A 9 -18.15 5.17 19.43
C GLN A 9 -18.55 4.66 18.06
N GLN A 10 -18.74 5.55 17.08
CA GLN A 10 -19.07 5.18 15.72
C GLN A 10 -17.91 4.39 15.06
N ALA A 11 -16.68 4.83 15.24
CA ALA A 11 -15.52 4.11 14.75
C ALA A 11 -15.41 2.71 15.37
N LEU A 12 -15.65 2.59 16.67
CA LEU A 12 -15.64 1.31 17.38
C LEU A 12 -16.75 0.38 16.88
N ALA A 13 -17.97 0.89 16.69
CA ALA A 13 -19.09 0.11 16.15
C ALA A 13 -18.78 -0.41 14.74
N ILE A 14 -18.31 0.45 13.84
CA ILE A 14 -17.92 0.05 12.46
C ILE A 14 -16.81 -0.99 12.49
N TRP A 15 -15.79 -0.79 13.36
CA TRP A 15 -14.70 -1.75 13.49
C TRP A 15 -15.18 -3.11 13.95
N PHE A 16 -16.02 -3.17 14.99
CA PHE A 16 -16.48 -4.41 15.58
C PHE A 16 -17.52 -5.14 14.71
N GLU A 17 -18.54 -4.41 14.23
CA GLU A 17 -19.68 -5.02 13.52
C GLU A 17 -19.42 -5.32 12.05
N ARG A 18 -18.49 -4.56 11.41
CA ARG A 18 -18.27 -4.65 9.97
C ARG A 18 -16.86 -5.07 9.59
N LEU A 19 -15.83 -4.42 10.16
CA LEU A 19 -14.45 -4.68 9.74
C LEU A 19 -13.92 -6.01 10.28
N ILE A 20 -14.21 -6.35 11.54
CA ILE A 20 -13.77 -7.66 12.07
C ILE A 20 -14.36 -8.80 11.24
N PRO A 21 -15.69 -8.93 11.03
CA PRO A 21 -16.23 -10.03 10.24
C PRO A 21 -15.74 -10.05 8.79
N ALA A 22 -15.57 -8.86 8.18
CA ALA A 22 -15.14 -8.77 6.78
C ALA A 22 -13.64 -9.04 6.59
N LEU A 23 -12.77 -8.60 7.51
CA LEU A 23 -11.32 -8.62 7.30
C LEU A 23 -10.60 -9.73 8.06
N PHE A 24 -11.08 -10.11 9.26
CA PHE A 24 -10.38 -11.07 10.10
C PHE A 24 -10.12 -12.41 9.42
N PRO A 25 -11.08 -13.05 8.71
CA PRO A 25 -10.83 -14.30 8.00
C PRO A 25 -9.73 -14.17 6.95
N PHE A 26 -9.69 -13.04 6.23
CA PHE A 26 -8.68 -12.80 5.21
C PHE A 26 -7.32 -12.49 5.82
N ILE A 27 -7.24 -11.72 6.91
CA ILE A 27 -6.00 -11.45 7.64
C ILE A 27 -5.45 -12.74 8.23
N PHE A 28 -6.30 -13.61 8.79
CA PHE A 28 -5.93 -14.94 9.27
C PHE A 28 -5.32 -15.79 8.14
N LEU A 29 -6.03 -15.92 7.01
CA LEU A 29 -5.54 -16.69 5.87
C LEU A 29 -4.23 -16.13 5.34
N ALA A 30 -4.09 -14.81 5.29
CA ALA A 30 -2.86 -14.15 4.87
C ALA A 30 -1.68 -14.47 5.78
N ASN A 31 -1.88 -14.44 7.10
CA ASN A 31 -0.83 -14.79 8.06
C ASN A 31 -0.49 -16.29 7.97
N LEU A 32 -1.50 -17.15 7.84
CA LEU A 32 -1.29 -18.58 7.63
C LEU A 32 -0.47 -18.84 6.35
N PHE A 33 -0.80 -18.16 5.27
CA PHE A 33 -0.08 -18.26 4.01
C PHE A 33 1.36 -17.74 4.13
N ALA A 34 1.57 -16.65 4.86
CA ALA A 34 2.89 -16.05 5.08
C ALA A 34 3.86 -17.00 5.79
N GLU A 35 3.39 -17.88 6.69
CA GLU A 35 4.22 -18.91 7.35
C GLU A 35 4.83 -19.92 6.35
N TYR A 36 4.18 -20.13 5.20
CA TYR A 36 4.65 -21.06 4.18
C TYR A 36 5.39 -20.39 3.00
N ILE A 37 5.38 -19.06 2.88
CA ILE A 37 6.09 -18.33 1.81
C ILE A 37 7.60 -18.63 1.81
N PRO A 38 8.32 -18.67 2.96
CA PRO A 38 9.74 -18.99 2.99
C PRO A 38 10.09 -20.36 2.41
N SER A 39 9.13 -21.30 2.43
CA SER A 39 9.28 -22.63 1.85
C SER A 39 9.22 -22.65 0.31
N ILE A 40 8.82 -21.54 -0.33
CA ILE A 40 8.71 -21.44 -1.79
C ILE A 40 10.11 -21.23 -2.38
N ARG A 41 10.72 -22.33 -2.86
CA ARG A 41 12.07 -22.36 -3.42
C ARG A 41 12.23 -21.56 -4.74
N HIS A 42 11.15 -21.27 -5.45
CA HIS A 42 11.18 -20.64 -6.77
C HIS A 42 10.96 -19.13 -6.70
N ARG A 43 12.04 -18.33 -6.66
CA ARG A 43 11.98 -16.85 -6.67
C ARG A 43 11.13 -16.23 -7.79
N ARG A 44 11.00 -16.91 -8.93
CA ARG A 44 10.19 -16.41 -10.08
C ARG A 44 8.70 -16.38 -9.78
N ILE A 45 8.21 -17.30 -8.95
CA ILE A 45 6.80 -17.42 -8.57
C ILE A 45 6.47 -16.53 -7.37
N LEU A 46 7.47 -16.19 -6.56
CA LEU A 46 7.28 -15.44 -5.32
C LEU A 46 6.68 -14.05 -5.54
N VAL A 47 7.15 -13.30 -6.56
CA VAL A 47 6.66 -11.96 -6.84
C VAL A 47 5.20 -11.93 -7.30
N PRO A 48 4.78 -12.74 -8.30
CA PRO A 48 3.36 -12.85 -8.66
C PRO A 48 2.48 -13.26 -7.48
N ILE A 49 2.92 -14.23 -6.66
CA ILE A 49 2.18 -14.66 -5.47
C ILE A 49 2.04 -13.50 -4.49
N THR A 50 3.10 -12.74 -4.24
CA THR A 50 3.08 -11.59 -3.34
C THR A 50 2.13 -10.49 -3.82
N ILE A 51 2.11 -10.20 -5.13
CA ILE A 51 1.16 -9.24 -5.72
C ILE A 51 -0.27 -9.74 -5.54
N LEU A 52 -0.54 -10.99 -5.89
CA LEU A 52 -1.88 -11.58 -5.78
C LEU A 52 -2.35 -11.60 -4.31
N SER A 53 -1.48 -12.00 -3.39
CA SER A 53 -1.77 -12.01 -1.95
C SER A 53 -2.00 -10.59 -1.42
N GLY A 54 -1.16 -9.62 -1.81
CA GLY A 54 -1.33 -8.22 -1.44
C GLY A 54 -2.67 -7.65 -1.92
N TRP A 55 -3.12 -8.02 -3.12
CA TRP A 55 -4.43 -7.61 -3.64
C TRP A 55 -5.58 -8.31 -2.92
N LEU A 56 -5.46 -9.60 -2.66
CA LEU A 56 -6.52 -10.38 -2.02
C LEU A 56 -6.73 -9.95 -0.56
N PHE A 57 -5.63 -9.81 0.17
CA PHE A 57 -5.65 -9.51 1.60
C PHE A 57 -5.60 -8.02 1.92
N GLY A 58 -5.06 -7.21 1.01
CA GLY A 58 -5.07 -5.75 1.08
C GLY A 58 -4.25 -5.14 2.21
N LEU A 59 -4.62 -3.91 2.57
CA LEU A 59 -4.06 -3.17 3.71
C LEU A 59 -4.41 -3.84 5.05
N PRO A 60 -3.49 -3.94 6.01
CA PRO A 60 -2.07 -3.61 5.93
C PRO A 60 -1.18 -4.82 5.59
N VAL A 61 -1.78 -5.95 5.21
CA VAL A 61 -1.10 -7.24 5.01
C VAL A 61 -0.10 -7.16 3.86
N GLY A 62 -0.46 -6.47 2.78
CA GLY A 62 0.44 -6.24 1.64
C GLY A 62 1.73 -5.55 2.08
N ALA A 63 1.64 -4.52 2.95
CA ALA A 63 2.82 -3.84 3.49
C ALA A 63 3.70 -4.78 4.32
N LYS A 64 3.10 -5.57 5.20
CA LYS A 64 3.83 -6.55 6.04
C LYS A 64 4.58 -7.55 5.17
N MET A 65 3.91 -8.17 4.20
CA MET A 65 4.53 -9.17 3.32
C MET A 65 5.73 -8.60 2.56
N ILE A 66 5.61 -7.38 2.02
CA ILE A 66 6.71 -6.72 1.30
C ILE A 66 7.84 -6.35 2.25
N ALA A 67 7.53 -5.90 3.46
CA ALA A 67 8.52 -5.59 4.48
C ALA A 67 9.32 -6.84 4.86
N ASP A 68 8.64 -7.96 5.17
CA ASP A 68 9.27 -9.24 5.53
C ASP A 68 10.18 -9.75 4.39
N LEU A 69 9.73 -9.70 3.12
CA LEU A 69 10.54 -10.10 1.97
C LEU A 69 11.76 -9.21 1.75
N THR A 70 11.66 -7.92 2.07
CA THR A 70 12.77 -6.96 1.93
C THR A 70 13.76 -7.13 3.08
N GLU A 71 13.29 -7.30 4.30
CA GLU A 71 14.11 -7.50 5.51
C GLU A 71 14.94 -8.79 5.41
N HIS A 72 14.32 -9.87 4.92
CA HIS A 72 15.01 -11.14 4.67
C HIS A 72 15.81 -11.17 3.35
N HIS A 73 16.04 -10.01 2.71
CA HIS A 73 16.82 -9.88 1.47
C HIS A 73 16.37 -10.77 0.30
N VAL A 74 15.11 -11.23 0.34
CA VAL A 74 14.50 -12.00 -0.77
C VAL A 74 14.29 -11.11 -2.00
N ILE A 75 13.94 -9.85 -1.76
CA ILE A 75 13.84 -8.79 -2.78
C ILE A 75 14.68 -7.59 -2.35
N SER A 76 15.18 -6.82 -3.33
CA SER A 76 15.89 -5.56 -3.04
C SER A 76 14.92 -4.49 -2.54
N ALA A 77 15.43 -3.52 -1.74
CA ALA A 77 14.63 -2.42 -1.22
C ALA A 77 13.93 -1.61 -2.32
N ASP A 78 14.60 -1.37 -3.47
CA ASP A 78 13.99 -0.68 -4.61
C ASP A 78 12.83 -1.46 -5.22
N ARG A 79 12.96 -2.79 -5.33
CA ARG A 79 11.88 -3.65 -5.80
C ARG A 79 10.75 -3.72 -4.76
N GLY A 80 11.10 -3.82 -3.47
CA GLY A 80 10.15 -3.77 -2.37
C GLY A 80 9.34 -2.46 -2.38
N GLN A 81 9.98 -1.32 -2.61
CA GLN A 81 9.32 -0.03 -2.68
C GLN A 81 8.28 0.05 -3.81
N ARG A 82 8.58 -0.51 -4.99
CA ARG A 82 7.63 -0.56 -6.11
C ARG A 82 6.46 -1.50 -5.81
N LEU A 83 6.76 -2.69 -5.29
CA LEU A 83 5.73 -3.68 -4.93
C LEU A 83 4.84 -3.17 -3.80
N LEU A 84 5.37 -2.40 -2.85
CA LEU A 84 4.58 -1.79 -1.77
C LEU A 84 3.47 -0.90 -2.33
N ALA A 85 3.77 -0.10 -3.36
CA ALA A 85 2.78 0.78 -3.99
C ALA A 85 1.65 0.00 -4.71
N ILE A 86 1.96 -1.21 -5.21
CA ILE A 86 1.00 -2.08 -5.92
C ILE A 86 0.21 -2.94 -4.94
N CYS A 87 0.90 -3.59 -3.99
CA CYS A 87 0.33 -4.62 -3.13
C CYS A 87 -0.43 -4.04 -1.94
N ASN A 88 -0.06 -2.84 -1.47
CA ASN A 88 -0.64 -2.24 -0.27
C ASN A 88 -1.83 -1.34 -0.63
N MET A 89 -2.91 -1.97 -1.08
CA MET A 89 -4.16 -1.33 -1.45
C MET A 89 -5.34 -1.93 -0.67
N ILE A 90 -6.50 -1.32 -0.76
CA ILE A 90 -7.72 -1.83 -0.13
C ILE A 90 -8.12 -3.16 -0.78
N SER A 91 -8.43 -4.15 0.06
CA SER A 91 -8.82 -5.49 -0.40
C SER A 91 -10.19 -5.51 -1.08
N PRO A 92 -10.44 -6.46 -2.00
CA PRO A 92 -11.77 -6.71 -2.51
C PRO A 92 -12.79 -6.99 -1.39
N ALA A 93 -12.39 -7.69 -0.34
CA ALA A 93 -13.26 -7.96 0.81
C ALA A 93 -13.81 -6.67 1.45
N TYR A 94 -12.98 -5.64 1.60
CA TYR A 94 -13.42 -4.34 2.10
C TYR A 94 -14.35 -3.63 1.09
N VAL A 95 -13.98 -3.63 -0.19
CA VAL A 95 -14.80 -2.96 -1.23
C VAL A 95 -16.18 -3.61 -1.34
N PHE A 96 -16.24 -4.95 -1.44
CA PHE A 96 -17.52 -5.67 -1.59
C PHE A 96 -18.30 -5.79 -0.27
N GLY A 97 -17.63 -5.91 0.87
CA GLY A 97 -18.27 -6.10 2.17
C GLY A 97 -18.64 -4.80 2.89
N VAL A 98 -17.91 -3.71 2.64
CA VAL A 98 -18.07 -2.46 3.39
C VAL A 98 -18.50 -1.31 2.49
N VAL A 99 -17.89 -1.14 1.32
CA VAL A 99 -18.17 0.02 0.45
C VAL A 99 -19.45 -0.20 -0.37
N LEU A 100 -19.47 -1.21 -1.23
CA LEU A 100 -20.53 -1.40 -2.22
C LEU A 100 -21.93 -1.64 -1.64
N PRO A 101 -22.13 -2.25 -0.46
CA PRO A 101 -23.49 -2.41 0.11
C PRO A 101 -24.25 -1.10 0.33
N ASN A 102 -23.56 0.04 0.30
CA ASN A 102 -24.17 1.36 0.50
C ASN A 102 -24.52 2.08 -0.80
N TYR A 103 -24.31 1.44 -1.96
CA TYR A 103 -24.51 2.05 -3.27
C TYR A 103 -25.43 1.18 -4.14
N GLU A 104 -26.25 1.84 -4.94
CA GLU A 104 -26.98 1.15 -6.01
C GLU A 104 -26.00 0.68 -7.07
N ILE A 105 -25.98 -0.64 -7.34
CA ILE A 105 -25.02 -1.26 -8.23
C ILE A 105 -25.56 -1.28 -9.65
N HIS A 106 -25.17 -0.34 -10.47
CA HIS A 106 -25.30 -0.44 -11.92
C HIS A 106 -24.16 -1.31 -12.48
N ARG A 107 -24.44 -2.58 -12.73
CA ARG A 107 -23.45 -3.64 -12.99
C ARG A 107 -22.30 -3.24 -13.94
N LYS A 108 -22.61 -2.62 -15.10
CA LYS A 108 -21.58 -2.20 -16.07
C LYS A 108 -20.71 -1.06 -15.56
N THR A 109 -21.31 -0.02 -15.00
CA THR A 109 -20.61 1.17 -14.52
C THR A 109 -19.75 0.85 -13.30
N THR A 110 -20.31 0.10 -12.35
CA THR A 110 -19.57 -0.32 -11.14
C THR A 110 -18.38 -1.22 -11.50
N PHE A 111 -18.56 -2.20 -12.41
CA PHE A 111 -17.45 -3.04 -12.86
C PHE A 111 -16.35 -2.23 -13.53
N HIS A 112 -16.69 -1.26 -14.38
CA HIS A 112 -15.70 -0.39 -15.01
C HIS A 112 -14.93 0.46 -13.98
N MET A 113 -15.61 1.02 -12.99
CA MET A 113 -14.97 1.79 -11.91
C MET A 113 -14.03 0.93 -11.08
N LEU A 114 -14.45 -0.29 -10.71
CA LEU A 114 -13.60 -1.22 -9.96
C LEU A 114 -12.40 -1.68 -10.79
N PHE A 115 -12.59 -1.93 -12.08
CA PHE A 115 -11.47 -2.25 -12.98
C PHE A 115 -10.44 -1.12 -12.98
N LEU A 116 -10.86 0.13 -13.18
CA LEU A 116 -9.96 1.29 -13.15
C LEU A 116 -9.27 1.42 -11.79
N PHE A 117 -10.02 1.24 -10.69
CA PHE A 117 -9.50 1.31 -9.33
C PHE A 117 -8.36 0.31 -9.09
N TYR A 118 -8.56 -0.99 -9.44
CA TYR A 118 -7.54 -2.02 -9.26
C TYR A 118 -6.43 -1.97 -10.30
N PHE A 119 -6.68 -1.40 -11.48
CA PHE A 119 -5.67 -1.24 -12.53
C PHE A 119 -4.74 -0.04 -12.30
N THR A 120 -5.23 1.02 -11.64
CA THR A 120 -4.46 2.26 -11.40
C THR A 120 -3.11 2.06 -10.71
N PRO A 121 -2.95 1.23 -9.66
CA PRO A 121 -1.64 1.00 -9.03
C PRO A 121 -0.61 0.38 -9.98
N LEU A 122 -1.04 -0.52 -10.87
CA LEU A 122 -0.17 -1.11 -11.89
C LEU A 122 0.27 -0.06 -12.91
N LEU A 123 -0.68 0.73 -13.42
CA LEU A 123 -0.40 1.81 -14.36
C LEU A 123 0.55 2.84 -13.73
N CYS A 124 0.33 3.20 -12.47
CA CYS A 124 1.18 4.11 -11.72
C CYS A 124 2.61 3.57 -11.58
N SER A 125 2.77 2.27 -11.30
CA SER A 125 4.08 1.63 -11.17
C SER A 125 4.85 1.64 -12.50
N VAL A 126 4.19 1.29 -13.60
CA VAL A 126 4.79 1.34 -14.95
C VAL A 126 5.20 2.78 -15.30
N LEU A 127 4.35 3.76 -15.01
CA LEU A 127 4.65 5.16 -15.26
C LEU A 127 5.86 5.63 -14.43
N GLN A 128 5.95 5.24 -13.16
CA GLN A 128 7.09 5.58 -12.30
C GLN A 128 8.39 4.95 -12.80
N GLU A 129 8.37 3.70 -13.25
CA GLU A 129 9.54 3.04 -13.85
C GLU A 129 9.97 3.75 -15.14
N PHE A 130 9.02 4.09 -16.00
CA PHE A 130 9.30 4.82 -17.23
C PHE A 130 9.91 6.20 -16.97
N LEU A 131 9.37 6.96 -16.02
CA LEU A 131 9.92 8.25 -15.61
C LEU A 131 11.33 8.12 -15.04
N GLN A 132 11.57 7.12 -14.18
CA GLN A 132 12.92 6.86 -13.63
C GLN A 132 13.91 6.52 -14.74
N PHE A 133 13.51 5.71 -15.72
CA PHE A 133 14.32 5.39 -16.89
C PHE A 133 14.65 6.66 -17.71
N LEU A 134 13.68 7.51 -17.97
CA LEU A 134 13.89 8.79 -18.67
C LEU A 134 14.85 9.71 -17.91
N PHE A 135 14.67 9.86 -16.58
CA PHE A 135 15.57 10.68 -15.75
C PHE A 135 16.99 10.13 -15.72
N ALA A 136 17.15 8.81 -15.63
CA ALA A 136 18.45 8.16 -15.67
C ALA A 136 19.13 8.36 -17.04
N TYR A 137 18.38 8.27 -18.13
CA TYR A 137 18.85 8.52 -19.49
C TYR A 137 19.30 9.97 -19.67
N CYS A 138 18.46 10.94 -19.26
CA CYS A 138 18.80 12.38 -19.33
C CYS A 138 20.05 12.70 -18.48
N LYS A 139 20.15 12.14 -17.27
CA LYS A 139 21.32 12.34 -16.39
C LYS A 139 22.61 11.77 -17.02
N LYS A 140 22.53 10.60 -17.67
CA LYS A 140 23.66 9.99 -18.37
C LYS A 140 24.11 10.85 -19.56
N THR A 141 23.17 11.39 -20.31
CA THR A 141 23.44 12.30 -21.45
C THR A 141 24.10 13.59 -20.97
N THR A 142 23.58 14.20 -19.88
CA THR A 142 24.15 15.42 -19.29
C THR A 142 25.55 15.18 -18.70
N ALA A 143 25.78 14.03 -18.07
CA ALA A 143 27.10 13.64 -17.55
C ALA A 143 28.09 13.38 -18.69
N SER A 144 27.66 12.79 -19.80
CA SER A 144 28.49 12.55 -20.99
C SER A 144 28.91 13.89 -21.66
N VAL A 145 28.00 14.85 -21.74
CA VAL A 145 28.31 16.22 -22.26
C VAL A 145 29.28 16.95 -21.32
N LYS A 146 29.11 16.78 -19.99
CA LYS A 146 30.01 17.39 -19.00
C LYS A 146 31.41 16.76 -19.02
N ASN A 147 31.52 15.43 -19.18
CA ASN A 147 32.78 14.73 -19.35
C ASN A 147 33.48 15.10 -20.68
N MET A 148 32.72 15.26 -21.78
CA MET A 148 33.29 15.71 -23.05
C MET A 148 33.87 17.12 -22.96
N LYS A 149 33.25 18.01 -22.16
CA LYS A 149 33.81 19.36 -21.89
C LYS A 149 35.03 19.30 -20.98
N SER A 150 35.13 18.33 -20.03
CA SER A 150 36.30 18.18 -19.15
C SER A 150 37.48 17.49 -19.86
N ILE A 151 37.21 16.57 -20.80
CA ILE A 151 38.28 15.91 -21.61
C ILE A 151 38.92 16.90 -22.59
N LEU A 152 38.16 17.92 -23.05
CA LEU A 152 38.71 18.99 -23.87
C LEU A 152 39.55 20.03 -23.08
N SER A 153 39.51 19.99 -21.73
CA SER A 153 40.23 20.93 -20.86
C SER A 153 41.41 20.31 -20.09
N THR A 154 41.57 18.96 -20.09
CA THR A 154 42.63 18.33 -19.30
C THR A 154 43.16 17.10 -20.06
N GLY A 155 44.37 17.25 -20.65
CA GLY A 155 45.07 16.14 -21.24
C GLY A 155 45.58 15.18 -20.16
N GLY A 156 45.26 13.89 -20.33
CA GLY A 156 46.02 12.74 -19.85
C GLY A 156 45.86 12.36 -18.37
N ASN A 157 45.14 11.32 -18.13
CA ASN A 157 45.58 10.08 -17.47
C ASN A 157 44.41 9.10 -17.29
N SER A 158 44.48 8.01 -18.02
CA SER A 158 43.53 6.89 -17.91
C SER A 158 43.89 6.03 -16.71
N GLN A 159 43.19 6.17 -15.59
CA GLN A 159 43.14 5.12 -14.59
C GLN A 159 41.83 4.33 -14.75
N ARG A 160 41.99 3.12 -15.28
CA ARG A 160 40.97 2.07 -15.35
C ARG A 160 40.59 1.65 -13.92
N LEU A 161 39.43 2.07 -13.43
CA LEU A 161 38.82 1.45 -12.27
C LEU A 161 38.17 0.12 -12.71
N ARG A 162 38.89 -0.95 -12.36
CA ARG A 162 38.41 -2.33 -12.42
C ARG A 162 37.38 -2.50 -11.30
N ILE A 163 36.10 -2.62 -11.65
CA ILE A 163 35.05 -3.02 -10.67
C ILE A 163 35.19 -4.53 -10.56
N GLU A 164 35.73 -4.99 -9.45
CA GLU A 164 35.71 -6.39 -9.04
C GLU A 164 34.27 -6.78 -8.69
N SER A 165 33.71 -7.67 -9.49
CA SER A 165 32.48 -8.40 -9.19
C SER A 165 32.83 -9.62 -8.35
N GLU A 166 33.11 -9.43 -7.07
CA GLU A 166 33.28 -10.56 -6.16
C GLU A 166 31.98 -10.91 -5.43
N GLY A 167 31.54 -12.14 -5.64
CA GLY A 167 31.09 -13.02 -4.56
C GLY A 167 29.73 -12.81 -3.93
N ILE A 168 28.60 -12.80 -4.69
CA ILE A 168 27.25 -13.02 -4.12
C ILE A 168 26.82 -14.49 -4.29
N GLY A 169 27.76 -15.42 -4.31
CA GLY A 169 27.50 -16.85 -4.56
C GLY A 169 27.41 -17.76 -3.33
N THR A 170 27.81 -17.32 -2.14
CA THR A 170 28.13 -18.28 -1.07
C THR A 170 27.40 -18.11 0.26
N LEU A 171 26.51 -17.15 0.42
CA LEU A 171 25.82 -16.92 1.71
C LEU A 171 24.34 -17.39 1.76
N LEU A 172 23.87 -18.16 0.78
CA LEU A 172 22.47 -18.61 0.71
C LEU A 172 22.30 -20.13 0.90
N GLN A 173 23.22 -20.79 1.56
CA GLN A 173 23.15 -22.26 1.71
C GLN A 173 22.72 -22.74 3.10
N GLU A 174 22.42 -21.84 4.03
CA GLU A 174 21.97 -22.23 5.38
C GLU A 174 20.74 -21.45 5.79
N ALA A 175 19.58 -21.92 5.43
CA ALA A 175 18.34 -21.96 6.21
C ALA A 175 17.26 -22.64 5.35
N CYS A 176 17.25 -23.95 5.35
CA CYS A 176 16.03 -24.68 5.09
C CYS A 176 15.17 -24.48 6.37
N PRO A 177 14.11 -23.65 6.36
CA PRO A 177 13.27 -23.55 7.54
C PRO A 177 12.62 -24.90 7.73
N LEU A 178 12.81 -25.49 8.92
CA LEU A 178 12.00 -26.61 9.39
C LEU A 178 10.55 -26.24 9.10
N SER A 179 9.83 -27.11 8.41
CA SER A 179 8.40 -26.94 8.19
C SER A 179 7.72 -26.78 9.54
N VAL A 180 7.23 -25.58 9.82
CA VAL A 180 6.51 -25.29 11.07
C VAL A 180 5.32 -26.24 11.12
N PRO A 181 5.11 -27.01 12.23
CA PRO A 181 3.95 -27.88 12.35
C PRO A 181 2.67 -27.07 12.10
N PHE A 182 1.73 -27.66 11.35
CA PHE A 182 0.49 -26.96 10.95
C PHE A 182 -0.27 -26.36 12.14
N SER A 183 -0.30 -27.05 13.27
CA SER A 183 -0.94 -26.55 14.51
C SER A 183 -0.28 -25.26 15.03
N LYS A 184 1.06 -25.17 14.98
CA LYS A 184 1.79 -23.95 15.39
C LYS A 184 1.58 -22.83 14.39
N ALA A 185 1.56 -23.15 13.09
CA ALA A 185 1.27 -22.15 12.04
C ALA A 185 -0.15 -21.57 12.21
N LEU A 186 -1.14 -22.38 12.56
CA LEU A 186 -2.51 -21.93 12.87
C LEU A 186 -2.53 -20.99 14.08
N ASP A 187 -1.89 -21.36 15.18
CA ASP A 187 -1.85 -20.52 16.39
C ASP A 187 -1.17 -19.17 16.14
N HIS A 188 -0.02 -19.19 15.45
CA HIS A 188 0.66 -17.97 15.03
C HIS A 188 -0.21 -17.12 14.11
N ALA A 189 -0.92 -17.74 13.14
CA ALA A 189 -1.78 -17.03 12.21
C ALA A 189 -2.95 -16.34 12.93
N VAL A 190 -3.60 -17.01 13.89
CA VAL A 190 -4.68 -16.43 14.73
C VAL A 190 -4.12 -15.27 15.56
N THR A 191 -3.02 -15.50 16.27
CA THR A 191 -2.40 -14.47 17.12
C THR A 191 -2.00 -13.24 16.32
N ASN A 192 -1.38 -13.42 15.15
CA ASN A 192 -0.98 -12.32 14.28
C ASN A 192 -2.19 -11.61 13.66
N ALA A 193 -3.27 -12.34 13.36
CA ALA A 193 -4.51 -11.75 12.88
C ALA A 193 -5.18 -10.88 13.95
N LEU A 194 -5.25 -11.34 15.19
CA LEU A 194 -5.77 -10.56 16.32
C LEU A 194 -4.95 -9.29 16.56
N LYS A 195 -3.62 -9.38 16.53
CA LYS A 195 -2.73 -8.20 16.62
C LYS A 195 -2.98 -7.24 15.47
N GLY A 196 -3.11 -7.74 14.23
CA GLY A 196 -3.37 -6.95 13.03
C GLY A 196 -4.69 -6.19 13.12
N ILE A 197 -5.79 -6.90 13.39
CA ILE A 197 -7.12 -6.28 13.47
C ILE A 197 -7.23 -5.31 14.66
N GLY A 198 -6.56 -5.61 15.79
CA GLY A 198 -6.47 -4.70 16.93
C GLY A 198 -5.73 -3.39 16.59
N LYS A 199 -4.64 -3.45 15.83
CA LYS A 199 -3.94 -2.24 15.33
C LYS A 199 -4.85 -1.40 14.43
N ILE A 200 -5.63 -2.03 13.55
CA ILE A 200 -6.60 -1.33 12.69
C ILE A 200 -7.60 -0.56 13.55
N GLY A 201 -8.24 -1.22 14.53
CA GLY A 201 -9.19 -0.59 15.45
C GLY A 201 -8.57 0.55 16.25
N GLY A 202 -7.37 0.37 16.78
CA GLY A 202 -6.65 1.40 17.53
C GLY A 202 -6.42 2.67 16.70
N TRP A 203 -5.91 2.54 15.48
CA TRP A 203 -5.71 3.68 14.58
C TRP A 203 -7.01 4.34 14.15
N MET A 204 -8.09 3.55 13.93
CA MET A 204 -9.42 4.09 13.62
C MET A 204 -9.94 4.98 14.75
N ILE A 205 -9.86 4.52 15.99
CA ILE A 205 -10.35 5.27 17.15
C ILE A 205 -9.54 6.57 17.32
N ILE A 206 -8.20 6.50 17.26
CA ILE A 206 -7.33 7.67 17.39
C ILE A 206 -7.62 8.69 16.27
N SER A 207 -7.68 8.24 15.02
CA SER A 207 -7.95 9.12 13.88
C SER A 207 -9.35 9.73 13.92
N SER A 208 -10.35 8.98 14.41
CA SER A 208 -11.71 9.48 14.60
C SER A 208 -11.79 10.50 15.76
N ALA A 209 -11.03 10.31 16.84
CA ALA A 209 -10.90 11.29 17.91
C ALA A 209 -10.31 12.59 17.39
N ILE A 210 -9.23 12.52 16.59
CA ILE A 210 -8.61 13.70 15.96
C ILE A 210 -9.62 14.39 15.03
N ALA A 211 -10.37 13.64 14.22
CA ALA A 211 -11.42 14.19 13.36
C ALA A 211 -12.51 14.90 14.18
N GLY A 212 -12.93 14.31 15.32
CA GLY A 212 -13.87 14.91 16.26
C GLY A 212 -13.35 16.24 16.83
N ILE A 213 -12.06 16.30 17.22
CA ILE A 213 -11.43 17.54 17.69
C ILE A 213 -11.41 18.59 16.56
N LEU A 214 -10.97 18.22 15.36
CA LEU A 214 -10.92 19.14 14.22
C LEU A 214 -12.30 19.67 13.83
N SER A 215 -13.35 18.87 13.98
CA SER A 215 -14.73 19.29 13.70
C SER A 215 -15.22 20.44 14.61
N LEU A 216 -14.56 20.70 15.74
CA LEU A 216 -14.87 21.83 16.61
C LEU A 216 -14.37 23.16 16.05
N PHE A 217 -13.29 23.12 15.25
CA PHE A 217 -12.58 24.29 14.72
C PHE A 217 -12.89 24.55 13.25
N LEU A 218 -13.31 23.52 12.50
CA LEU A 218 -13.52 23.63 11.06
C LEU A 218 -15.01 23.78 10.70
N PRO A 219 -15.34 24.57 9.67
CA PRO A 219 -16.69 24.62 9.10
C PRO A 219 -17.15 23.20 8.67
N ARG A 220 -18.45 22.91 8.78
CA ARG A 220 -19.03 21.58 8.50
C ARG A 220 -18.63 21.02 7.14
N GLY A 221 -18.61 21.84 6.09
CA GLY A 221 -18.22 21.41 4.74
C GLY A 221 -16.76 20.94 4.65
N ILE A 222 -15.84 21.67 5.28
CA ILE A 222 -14.42 21.32 5.31
C ILE A 222 -14.19 20.08 6.20
N SER A 223 -14.81 20.05 7.37
CA SER A 223 -14.72 18.91 8.30
C SER A 223 -15.19 17.62 7.63
N SER A 224 -16.32 17.64 6.92
CA SER A 224 -16.84 16.46 6.22
C SER A 224 -15.93 15.98 5.09
N ALA A 225 -15.22 16.89 4.41
CA ALA A 225 -14.25 16.52 3.37
C ALA A 225 -12.96 15.96 3.95
N CYS A 226 -12.49 16.48 5.09
CA CYS A 226 -11.25 16.06 5.74
C CYS A 226 -11.37 14.71 6.48
N PHE A 227 -12.54 14.38 6.98
CA PHE A 227 -12.73 13.19 7.81
C PHE A 227 -12.32 11.88 7.10
N PRO A 228 -12.74 11.58 5.85
CA PRO A 228 -12.27 10.39 5.14
C PRO A 228 -10.77 10.37 4.85
N ILE A 229 -10.13 11.56 4.83
CA ILE A 229 -8.67 11.66 4.68
C ILE A 229 -7.96 11.22 5.98
N LEU A 230 -8.55 11.48 7.14
CA LEU A 230 -8.01 11.04 8.42
C LEU A 230 -8.29 9.56 8.66
N GLU A 231 -9.55 9.17 8.55
CA GLU A 231 -10.03 7.81 8.78
C GLU A 231 -11.08 7.45 7.74
N ILE A 232 -10.76 6.44 6.94
CA ILE A 232 -11.56 6.11 5.77
C ILE A 232 -12.89 5.43 6.12
N SER A 233 -12.87 4.48 7.07
CA SER A 233 -14.03 3.64 7.35
C SER A 233 -15.16 4.42 7.99
N SER A 234 -14.91 5.16 9.06
CA SER A 234 -15.92 6.00 9.71
C SER A 234 -16.19 7.28 8.93
N GLY A 235 -15.19 7.83 8.24
CA GLY A 235 -15.35 9.06 7.45
C GLY A 235 -16.27 8.91 6.24
N LEU A 236 -16.35 7.72 5.65
CA LEU A 236 -17.26 7.45 4.52
C LEU A 236 -18.72 7.34 4.94
N TRP A 237 -19.02 7.02 6.21
CA TRP A 237 -20.38 6.84 6.71
C TRP A 237 -21.07 8.14 7.11
N ILE A 238 -20.32 9.22 7.33
CA ILE A 238 -20.89 10.48 7.86
C ILE A 238 -21.51 11.33 6.77
N THR A 239 -21.14 11.13 5.51
CA THR A 239 -21.63 11.95 4.39
C THR A 239 -21.99 11.09 3.20
N GLU A 240 -23.17 11.33 2.62
CA GLU A 240 -23.55 10.77 1.32
C GLU A 240 -22.54 11.23 0.25
N ARG A 241 -21.93 10.30 -0.44
CA ARG A 241 -20.91 10.55 -1.46
C ARG A 241 -21.16 9.68 -2.68
N SER A 242 -20.79 10.18 -3.84
CA SER A 242 -20.79 9.35 -5.05
C SER A 242 -19.75 8.23 -4.94
N LEU A 243 -20.01 7.09 -5.57
CA LEU A 243 -19.06 5.96 -5.59
C LEU A 243 -17.68 6.38 -6.15
N HIS A 244 -17.62 7.30 -7.13
CA HIS A 244 -16.36 7.86 -7.65
C HIS A 244 -15.54 8.51 -6.52
N SER A 245 -16.17 9.42 -5.76
CA SER A 245 -15.48 10.11 -4.66
C SER A 245 -15.00 9.13 -3.59
N VAL A 246 -15.81 8.12 -3.27
CA VAL A 246 -15.43 7.08 -2.30
C VAL A 246 -14.23 6.30 -2.78
N LEU A 247 -14.20 5.87 -4.04
CA LEU A 247 -13.05 5.13 -4.58
C LEU A 247 -11.76 5.97 -4.59
N LEU A 248 -11.84 7.30 -4.77
CA LEU A 248 -10.69 8.19 -4.63
C LEU A 248 -10.16 8.23 -3.19
N TYR A 249 -11.05 8.39 -2.19
CA TYR A 249 -10.64 8.33 -0.78
C TYR A 249 -10.06 6.96 -0.42
N VAL A 250 -10.68 5.88 -0.90
CA VAL A 250 -10.22 4.51 -0.70
C VAL A 250 -8.86 4.26 -1.35
N THR A 251 -8.58 4.86 -2.52
CA THR A 251 -7.26 4.81 -3.17
C THR A 251 -6.18 5.48 -2.33
N PHE A 252 -6.48 6.63 -1.74
CA PHE A 252 -5.58 7.30 -0.81
C PHE A 252 -5.33 6.47 0.44
N GLY A 253 -6.38 5.84 1.00
CA GLY A 253 -6.33 4.96 2.14
C GLY A 253 -6.43 5.66 3.49
N GLY A 254 -6.37 6.98 3.55
CA GLY A 254 -6.41 7.78 4.78
C GLY A 254 -5.12 7.73 5.60
N ILE A 255 -5.00 8.69 6.52
CA ILE A 255 -3.82 8.81 7.43
C ILE A 255 -3.74 7.59 8.36
N SER A 256 -4.88 7.06 8.81
CA SER A 256 -4.95 5.86 9.63
C SER A 256 -4.23 4.68 8.95
N CYS A 257 -4.57 4.37 7.69
CA CYS A 257 -3.94 3.30 6.93
C CYS A 257 -2.44 3.58 6.62
N PHE A 258 -2.09 4.85 6.43
CA PHE A 258 -0.70 5.25 6.23
C PHE A 258 0.14 4.98 7.49
N MET A 259 -0.36 5.30 8.67
CA MET A 259 0.33 5.02 9.94
C MET A 259 0.44 3.52 10.23
N GLN A 260 -0.59 2.74 9.87
CA GLN A 260 -0.52 1.28 9.91
C GLN A 260 0.59 0.75 9.00
N THR A 261 0.64 1.21 7.75
CA THR A 261 1.68 0.84 6.78
C THR A 261 3.06 1.17 7.33
N LYS A 262 3.26 2.40 7.85
CA LYS A 262 4.52 2.83 8.43
C LYS A 262 4.99 1.87 9.53
N SER A 263 4.08 1.45 10.42
CA SER A 263 4.45 0.56 11.53
C SER A 263 4.94 -0.84 11.09
N PHE A 264 4.68 -1.24 9.85
CA PHE A 264 5.18 -2.51 9.30
C PHE A 264 6.47 -2.36 8.49
N ILE A 265 6.71 -1.19 7.90
CA ILE A 265 7.87 -0.99 7.02
C ILE A 265 9.07 -0.32 7.70
N ASP A 266 8.93 0.15 8.94
CA ASP A 266 9.97 0.94 9.64
C ASP A 266 11.34 0.23 9.73
N HIS A 267 11.37 -1.11 9.79
CA HIS A 267 12.61 -1.89 9.90
C HIS A 267 13.10 -2.47 8.56
N SER A 268 12.35 -2.33 7.48
CA SER A 268 12.63 -2.97 6.19
C SER A 268 13.44 -2.12 5.21
N GLY A 269 13.84 -0.90 5.60
CA GLY A 269 14.53 0.04 4.71
C GLY A 269 13.62 0.66 3.62
N LEU A 270 12.30 0.43 3.69
CA LEU A 270 11.33 1.03 2.77
C LEU A 270 10.96 2.44 3.20
N SER A 271 10.70 3.32 2.22
CA SER A 271 10.40 4.73 2.47
C SER A 271 8.90 4.99 2.48
N CYS A 272 8.40 5.46 3.64
CA CYS A 272 7.03 5.95 3.78
C CYS A 272 6.72 7.14 2.87
N ALA A 273 7.67 8.06 2.66
CA ALA A 273 7.48 9.23 1.82
C ALA A 273 7.29 8.83 0.35
N LYS A 274 8.07 7.86 -0.16
CA LYS A 274 7.89 7.32 -1.51
C LYS A 274 6.55 6.61 -1.67
N TYR A 275 6.09 5.90 -0.63
CA TYR A 275 4.77 5.26 -0.62
C TYR A 275 3.65 6.31 -0.67
N LEU A 276 3.71 7.36 0.15
CA LEU A 276 2.75 8.46 0.13
C LEU A 276 2.69 9.15 -1.24
N PHE A 277 3.86 9.43 -1.83
CA PHE A 277 3.92 9.99 -3.18
C PHE A 277 3.23 9.10 -4.22
N SER A 278 3.46 7.78 -4.14
CA SER A 278 2.78 6.82 -5.03
C SER A 278 1.26 6.84 -4.83
N LYS A 279 0.77 6.96 -3.60
CA LYS A 279 -0.67 7.06 -3.29
C LYS A 279 -1.30 8.34 -3.86
N ILE A 280 -0.63 9.48 -3.70
CA ILE A 280 -1.08 10.75 -4.29
C ILE A 280 -1.13 10.63 -5.82
N LEU A 281 -0.11 10.06 -6.44
CA LEU A 281 -0.08 9.85 -7.89
C LEU A 281 -1.20 8.91 -8.36
N GLN A 282 -1.49 7.84 -7.61
CA GLN A 282 -2.62 6.93 -7.89
C GLN A 282 -3.95 7.69 -7.85
N VAL A 283 -4.18 8.55 -6.86
CA VAL A 283 -5.40 9.37 -6.76
C VAL A 283 -5.52 10.31 -7.97
N ILE A 284 -4.44 10.99 -8.37
CA ILE A 284 -4.42 11.87 -9.53
C ILE A 284 -4.76 11.10 -10.81
N ILE A 285 -4.10 9.97 -11.06
CA ILE A 285 -4.34 9.14 -12.24
C ILE A 285 -5.78 8.62 -12.24
N LEU A 286 -6.30 8.11 -11.12
CA LEU A 286 -7.66 7.61 -11.04
C LEU A 286 -8.69 8.73 -11.27
N THR A 287 -8.44 9.95 -10.75
CA THR A 287 -9.27 11.13 -11.02
C THR A 287 -9.31 11.44 -12.51
N LEU A 288 -8.16 11.45 -13.18
CA LEU A 288 -8.08 11.67 -14.62
C LEU A 288 -8.82 10.58 -15.41
N LEU A 289 -8.73 9.31 -14.99
CA LEU A 289 -9.44 8.20 -15.64
C LEU A 289 -10.95 8.27 -15.44
N PHE A 290 -11.43 8.72 -14.28
CA PHE A 290 -12.87 8.87 -14.01
C PHE A 290 -13.48 10.07 -14.74
N TYR A 291 -12.80 11.19 -14.77
CA TYR A 291 -13.34 12.47 -15.26
C TYR A 291 -12.73 12.91 -16.60
N GLY A 292 -11.65 12.28 -17.06
CA GLY A 292 -10.96 12.65 -18.31
C GLY A 292 -11.79 12.44 -19.58
N LYS A 293 -12.85 11.62 -19.53
CA LYS A 293 -13.83 11.50 -20.64
C LYS A 293 -14.89 12.60 -20.64
N ALA A 294 -14.95 13.43 -19.59
CA ALA A 294 -15.89 14.53 -19.47
C ALA A 294 -15.29 15.89 -19.92
N LEU A 295 -14.01 15.90 -20.30
CA LEU A 295 -13.40 17.05 -20.96
C LEU A 295 -13.70 16.96 -22.48
N PRO A 296 -14.31 18.00 -23.05
CA PRO A 296 -14.74 18.04 -24.47
C PRO A 296 -13.58 17.91 -25.46
#